data_db2cf85136ed469efec10195a0eb32ac
#
_entry.id   db2cf85136ed469efec10195a0eb32ac
#
_cell.length_a   1.000
_cell.length_b   1.000
_cell.length_c   1.000
_cell.angle_alpha   90.00
_cell.angle_beta   90.00
_cell.angle_gamma   90.00
#
_symmetry.space_group_name_H-M   'P 1'
#
loop_
_entity.id
_entity.type
_entity.pdbx_description
1 polymer ?
#
loop_
_entity_poly.entity_id
_entity_poly.type
_entity_poly.pdbx_seq_one_letter_code
_entity_poly.pdbx_strand_id
1 'polypeptide(L)'
;IMKKFWYLFIAIVLLIVSGLAYGYHEHSKPKTAQELKTVRVAYLPITHALPVFAMKELETADGPVHVELVKYGSWPELMDALNTGKVDAAAVLVELGVKAREQGIDVRAAALGHTEGNIIVVNNDINSVQDLKGKSFAIPHKQSTQKILVDLMLERAGLSEKDVQIVEMSPPEMPSALSVGQIAGYSVAEPFGSL
;
A
#
# COMPACT_ATOMS: atom_id res chain seq x y z
N ILE A 1 67.30 17.57 -38.03
CA ILE A 1 66.50 18.11 -36.91
C ILE A 1 65.01 18.05 -37.22
N MET A 2 64.51 18.42 -38.41
CA MET A 2 63.09 18.42 -38.79
C MET A 2 62.40 17.07 -38.73
N LYS A 3 63.04 15.95 -39.13
CA LYS A 3 62.45 14.59 -39.06
C LYS A 3 62.14 14.12 -37.63
N LYS A 4 62.93 14.50 -36.64
CA LYS A 4 62.66 14.14 -35.22
C LYS A 4 61.46 14.88 -34.67
N PHE A 5 61.24 16.12 -35.04
CA PHE A 5 60.06 16.91 -34.66
C PHE A 5 58.75 16.32 -35.25
N TRP A 6 58.82 15.83 -36.48
CA TRP A 6 57.67 15.19 -37.14
C TRP A 6 57.25 13.89 -36.45
N TYR A 7 58.21 13.04 -36.03
CA TYR A 7 57.87 11.82 -35.28
C TYR A 7 57.27 12.15 -33.90
N LEU A 8 57.75 13.15 -33.22
CA LEU A 8 57.22 13.59 -31.94
C LEU A 8 55.79 14.10 -32.10
N PHE A 9 55.50 14.88 -33.14
CA PHE A 9 54.17 15.37 -33.44
C PHE A 9 53.17 14.21 -33.72
N ILE A 10 53.58 13.23 -34.53
CA ILE A 10 52.76 12.04 -34.82
C ILE A 10 52.47 11.25 -33.53
N ALA A 11 53.48 11.05 -32.68
CA ALA A 11 53.29 10.36 -31.40
C ALA A 11 52.26 11.05 -30.48
N ILE A 12 52.31 12.38 -30.39
CA ILE A 12 51.36 13.18 -29.60
C ILE A 12 49.93 13.06 -30.17
N VAL A 13 49.77 13.15 -31.50
CA VAL A 13 48.48 13.01 -32.14
C VAL A 13 47.90 11.60 -31.89
N LEU A 14 48.72 10.56 -31.99
CA LEU A 14 48.27 9.18 -31.71
C LEU A 14 47.86 9.00 -30.24
N LEU A 15 48.58 9.61 -29.30
CA LEU A 15 48.20 9.60 -27.88
C LEU A 15 46.86 10.32 -27.62
N ILE A 16 46.65 11.46 -28.25
CA ILE A 16 45.36 12.19 -28.15
C ILE A 16 44.21 11.38 -28.74
N VAL A 17 44.39 10.82 -29.93
CA VAL A 17 43.36 10.01 -30.62
C VAL A 17 43.06 8.74 -29.81
N SER A 18 44.06 8.06 -29.29
CA SER A 18 43.85 6.88 -28.43
C SER A 18 43.16 7.24 -27.11
N GLY A 19 43.48 8.35 -26.49
CA GLY A 19 42.84 8.87 -25.30
C GLY A 19 41.37 9.24 -25.54
N LEU A 20 41.05 9.89 -26.66
CA LEU A 20 39.67 10.20 -27.06
C LEU A 20 38.88 8.94 -27.40
N ALA A 21 39.49 7.97 -28.12
CA ALA A 21 38.86 6.69 -28.43
C ALA A 21 38.59 5.85 -27.16
N TYR A 22 39.52 5.85 -26.23
CA TYR A 22 39.33 5.19 -24.93
C TYR A 22 38.20 5.85 -24.12
N GLY A 23 38.20 7.19 -24.03
CA GLY A 23 37.14 7.93 -23.35
C GLY A 23 35.76 7.72 -23.99
N TYR A 24 35.70 7.70 -25.34
CA TYR A 24 34.48 7.38 -26.07
C TYR A 24 34.01 5.94 -25.80
N HIS A 25 34.91 4.96 -25.81
CA HIS A 25 34.60 3.56 -25.54
C HIS A 25 34.13 3.32 -24.12
N GLU A 26 34.72 4.00 -23.13
CA GLU A 26 34.30 3.94 -21.72
C GLU A 26 32.90 4.57 -21.52
N HIS A 27 32.63 5.70 -22.21
CA HIS A 27 31.32 6.35 -22.16
C HIS A 27 30.22 5.59 -22.96
N SER A 28 30.63 4.79 -23.92
CA SER A 28 29.73 4.00 -24.77
C SER A 28 29.49 2.58 -24.25
N LYS A 29 30.14 2.18 -23.16
CA LYS A 29 29.78 0.93 -22.47
C LYS A 29 28.33 1.08 -22.01
N PRO A 30 27.41 0.17 -22.45
CA PRO A 30 26.07 0.17 -21.88
C PRO A 30 26.25 0.07 -20.37
N LYS A 31 25.66 1.02 -19.62
CA LYS A 31 25.56 0.88 -18.17
C LYS A 31 25.01 -0.52 -17.94
N THR A 32 25.79 -1.38 -17.28
CA THR A 32 25.31 -2.70 -16.85
C THR A 32 23.90 -2.46 -16.32
N ALA A 33 22.90 -3.14 -16.86
CA ALA A 33 21.53 -2.99 -16.45
C ALA A 33 21.54 -3.14 -14.93
N GLN A 34 21.35 -2.04 -14.23
CA GLN A 34 21.35 -2.05 -12.76
C GLN A 34 20.16 -2.93 -12.41
N GLU A 35 20.43 -4.08 -11.80
CA GLU A 35 19.38 -5.01 -11.41
C GLU A 35 18.39 -4.23 -10.56
N LEU A 36 17.20 -3.94 -11.11
CA LEU A 36 16.20 -3.11 -10.45
C LEU A 36 15.82 -3.79 -9.14
N LYS A 37 15.97 -3.08 -8.04
CA LYS A 37 15.54 -3.59 -6.74
C LYS A 37 14.03 -3.78 -6.76
N THR A 38 13.56 -5.01 -6.58
CA THR A 38 12.14 -5.29 -6.43
C THR A 38 11.68 -4.85 -5.04
N VAL A 39 10.58 -4.09 -5.01
CA VAL A 39 9.89 -3.67 -3.78
C VAL A 39 8.51 -4.33 -3.77
N ARG A 40 8.29 -5.25 -2.84
CA ARG A 40 7.01 -5.95 -2.65
C ARG A 40 6.09 -5.08 -1.82
N VAL A 41 4.95 -4.70 -2.39
CA VAL A 41 3.98 -3.82 -1.75
C VAL A 41 2.69 -4.58 -1.50
N ALA A 42 2.37 -4.82 -0.23
CA ALA A 42 1.13 -5.47 0.18
C ALA A 42 -0.08 -4.54 0.07
N TYR A 43 -1.23 -5.10 -0.29
CA TYR A 43 -2.48 -4.36 -0.35
C TYR A 43 -3.70 -5.25 -0.11
N LEU A 44 -4.82 -4.66 0.35
CA LEU A 44 -6.15 -5.24 0.26
C LEU A 44 -6.86 -4.73 -1.01
N PRO A 45 -7.76 -5.52 -1.62
CA PRO A 45 -8.48 -5.13 -2.83
C PRO A 45 -9.62 -4.13 -2.53
N ILE A 46 -9.26 -2.98 -2.01
CA ILE A 46 -10.15 -1.86 -1.65
C ILE A 46 -9.64 -0.58 -2.32
N THR A 47 -10.48 0.44 -2.44
CA THR A 47 -10.12 1.72 -3.09
C THR A 47 -8.96 2.42 -2.41
N HIS A 48 -8.72 2.15 -1.14
CA HIS A 48 -7.56 2.66 -0.40
C HIS A 48 -6.20 2.25 -1.03
N ALA A 49 -6.18 1.18 -1.84
CA ALA A 49 -4.99 0.71 -2.54
C ALA A 49 -4.77 1.37 -3.92
N LEU A 50 -5.68 2.22 -4.41
CA LEU A 50 -5.54 2.88 -5.73
C LEU A 50 -4.18 3.57 -5.93
N PRO A 51 -3.59 4.27 -4.94
CA PRO A 51 -2.28 4.89 -5.11
C PRO A 51 -1.16 3.88 -5.44
N VAL A 52 -1.19 2.66 -4.88
CA VAL A 52 -0.18 1.62 -5.19
C VAL A 52 -0.37 1.03 -6.59
N PHE A 53 -1.60 0.92 -7.08
CA PHE A 53 -1.86 0.55 -8.47
C PHE A 53 -1.36 1.63 -9.42
N ALA A 54 -1.66 2.91 -9.16
CA ALA A 54 -1.14 4.03 -9.94
C ALA A 54 0.41 4.05 -9.94
N MET A 55 1.04 3.79 -8.81
CA MET A 55 2.50 3.68 -8.71
C MET A 55 3.04 2.57 -9.61
N LYS A 56 2.37 1.40 -9.66
CA LYS A 56 2.76 0.28 -10.53
C LYS A 56 2.58 0.62 -12.01
N GLU A 57 1.47 1.24 -12.40
CA GLU A 57 1.20 1.65 -13.77
C GLU A 57 2.16 2.74 -14.30
N LEU A 58 2.63 3.60 -13.41
CA LEU A 58 3.60 4.66 -13.72
C LEU A 58 5.06 4.19 -13.67
N GLU A 59 5.31 2.92 -13.36
CA GLU A 59 6.64 2.35 -13.36
C GLU A 59 7.24 2.36 -14.78
N THR A 60 8.48 2.82 -14.88
CA THR A 60 9.22 2.82 -16.16
C THR A 60 10.35 1.78 -16.11
N ALA A 61 10.73 1.28 -17.29
CA ALA A 61 11.82 0.30 -17.41
C ALA A 61 13.16 0.81 -16.85
N ASP A 62 13.35 2.13 -16.85
CA ASP A 62 14.54 2.82 -16.32
C ASP A 62 14.32 3.37 -14.90
N GLY A 63 13.22 2.99 -14.25
CA GLY A 63 12.87 3.42 -12.90
C GLY A 63 13.88 2.95 -11.86
N PRO A 64 13.85 3.54 -10.64
CA PRO A 64 14.80 3.17 -9.58
C PRO A 64 14.49 1.82 -8.93
N VAL A 65 13.25 1.33 -9.06
CA VAL A 65 12.76 0.09 -8.46
C VAL A 65 11.73 -0.59 -9.36
N HIS A 66 11.60 -1.90 -9.21
CA HIS A 66 10.48 -2.67 -9.74
C HIS A 66 9.46 -2.91 -8.62
N VAL A 67 8.19 -2.61 -8.86
CA VAL A 67 7.10 -2.77 -7.88
C VAL A 67 6.38 -4.09 -8.14
N GLU A 68 6.35 -4.95 -7.13
CA GLU A 68 5.54 -6.18 -7.09
C GLU A 68 4.37 -5.98 -6.12
N LEU A 69 3.14 -6.08 -6.62
CA LEU A 69 1.93 -5.95 -5.81
C LEU A 69 1.53 -7.31 -5.23
N VAL A 70 1.43 -7.40 -3.90
CA VAL A 70 1.08 -8.62 -3.18
C VAL A 70 -0.28 -8.45 -2.49
N LYS A 71 -1.28 -9.18 -3.00
CA LYS A 71 -2.67 -9.12 -2.50
C LYS A 71 -2.84 -9.94 -1.23
N TYR A 72 -3.54 -9.35 -0.25
CA TYR A 72 -4.00 -10.03 0.97
C TYR A 72 -5.53 -9.94 1.09
N GLY A 73 -6.13 -10.86 1.88
CA GLY A 73 -7.56 -10.93 2.12
C GLY A 73 -8.02 -10.17 3.36
N SER A 74 -7.13 -10.01 4.35
CA SER A 74 -7.46 -9.42 5.65
C SER A 74 -6.33 -8.53 6.18
N TRP A 75 -6.68 -7.61 7.09
CA TRP A 75 -5.69 -6.77 7.76
C TRP A 75 -4.70 -7.54 8.63
N PRO A 76 -5.11 -8.57 9.41
CA PRO A 76 -4.16 -9.37 10.19
C PRO A 76 -3.09 -10.02 9.32
N GLU A 77 -3.47 -10.66 8.21
CA GLU A 77 -2.52 -11.30 7.29
C GLU A 77 -1.54 -10.30 6.65
N LEU A 78 -2.05 -9.14 6.22
CA LEU A 78 -1.23 -8.08 5.63
C LEU A 78 -0.24 -7.52 6.65
N MET A 79 -0.70 -7.24 7.87
CA MET A 79 0.16 -6.72 8.94
C MET A 79 1.21 -7.74 9.38
N ASP A 80 0.87 -9.03 9.43
CA ASP A 80 1.84 -10.10 9.70
C ASP A 80 2.94 -10.12 8.63
N ALA A 81 2.56 -10.03 7.35
CA ALA A 81 3.52 -10.01 6.26
C ALA A 81 4.45 -8.78 6.31
N LEU A 82 3.92 -7.61 6.66
CA LEU A 82 4.72 -6.39 6.83
C LEU A 82 5.64 -6.49 8.06
N ASN A 83 5.12 -6.91 9.20
CA ASN A 83 5.85 -6.98 10.46
C ASN A 83 6.97 -8.03 10.44
N THR A 84 6.80 -9.09 9.65
CA THR A 84 7.79 -10.17 9.49
C THR A 84 8.75 -9.96 8.32
N GLY A 85 8.60 -8.88 7.54
CA GLY A 85 9.45 -8.57 6.38
C GLY A 85 9.19 -9.47 5.16
N LYS A 86 8.05 -10.16 5.08
CA LYS A 86 7.62 -10.87 3.85
C LYS A 86 7.34 -9.90 2.71
N VAL A 87 6.94 -8.69 3.03
CA VAL A 87 6.79 -7.56 2.10
C VAL A 87 7.60 -6.37 2.59
N ASP A 88 8.00 -5.52 1.67
CA ASP A 88 8.88 -4.38 1.94
C ASP A 88 8.09 -3.11 2.28
N ALA A 89 6.85 -3.01 1.81
CA ALA A 89 5.91 -1.93 2.08
C ALA A 89 4.47 -2.44 2.04
N ALA A 90 3.54 -1.62 2.51
CA ALA A 90 2.11 -1.95 2.47
C ALA A 90 1.23 -0.69 2.42
N ALA A 91 0.12 -0.78 1.70
CA ALA A 91 -0.98 0.17 1.82
C ALA A 91 -1.84 -0.24 3.02
N VAL A 92 -1.75 0.53 4.12
CA VAL A 92 -2.40 0.21 5.39
C VAL A 92 -3.20 1.39 5.93
N LEU A 93 -4.14 1.11 6.81
CA LEU A 93 -4.78 2.12 7.65
C LEU A 93 -3.73 2.70 8.59
N VAL A 94 -3.73 4.02 8.78
CA VAL A 94 -2.71 4.71 9.58
C VAL A 94 -2.65 4.17 11.01
N GLU A 95 -3.78 3.81 11.60
CA GLU A 95 -3.89 3.28 12.96
C GLU A 95 -3.13 1.95 13.13
N LEU A 96 -3.15 1.08 12.10
CA LEU A 96 -2.41 -0.17 12.11
C LEU A 96 -0.90 0.08 12.06
N GLY A 97 -0.46 1.07 11.28
CA GLY A 97 0.93 1.49 11.24
C GLY A 97 1.41 2.07 12.59
N VAL A 98 0.59 2.93 13.21
CA VAL A 98 0.87 3.47 14.56
C VAL A 98 0.96 2.32 15.57
N LYS A 99 0.03 1.37 15.52
CA LYS A 99 0.02 0.21 16.43
C LYS A 99 1.25 -0.68 16.27
N ALA A 100 1.70 -0.92 15.04
CA ALA A 100 2.94 -1.64 14.77
C ALA A 100 4.15 -0.92 15.43
N ARG A 101 4.23 0.41 15.30
CA ARG A 101 5.28 1.21 15.97
C ARG A 101 5.22 1.11 17.49
N GLU A 102 4.05 1.18 18.11
CA GLU A 102 3.86 0.98 19.54
C GLU A 102 4.35 -0.38 20.02
N GLN A 103 4.23 -1.42 19.16
CA GLN A 103 4.71 -2.77 19.41
C GLN A 103 6.22 -2.94 19.15
N GLY A 104 6.93 -1.89 18.78
CA GLY A 104 8.37 -1.91 18.53
C GLY A 104 8.77 -2.30 17.12
N ILE A 105 7.83 -2.45 16.17
CA ILE A 105 8.13 -2.74 14.77
C ILE A 105 8.65 -1.47 14.10
N ASP A 106 9.81 -1.54 13.41
CA ASP A 106 10.42 -0.38 12.75
C ASP A 106 9.79 -0.11 11.38
N VAL A 107 8.52 0.25 11.36
CA VAL A 107 7.80 0.73 10.17
C VAL A 107 7.79 2.26 10.13
N ARG A 108 7.71 2.83 8.92
CA ARG A 108 7.66 4.28 8.68
C ARG A 108 6.58 4.60 7.66
N ALA A 109 5.90 5.73 7.82
CA ALA A 109 5.00 6.24 6.79
C ALA A 109 5.85 6.80 5.63
N ALA A 110 5.71 6.22 4.46
CA ALA A 110 6.38 6.68 3.23
C ALA A 110 5.56 7.76 2.53
N ALA A 111 4.22 7.61 2.52
CA ALA A 111 3.28 8.57 1.94
C ALA A 111 1.92 8.44 2.61
N LEU A 112 1.09 9.47 2.50
CA LEU A 112 -0.33 9.43 2.85
C LEU A 112 -1.12 9.23 1.55
N GLY A 113 -2.04 8.28 1.55
CA GLY A 113 -2.83 7.93 0.37
C GLY A 113 -4.03 8.87 0.20
N HIS A 114 -4.98 8.81 1.12
CA HIS A 114 -6.24 9.57 1.08
C HIS A 114 -6.90 9.58 2.47
N THR A 115 -7.99 10.34 2.63
CA THR A 115 -8.72 10.50 3.89
C THR A 115 -10.16 9.98 3.85
N GLU A 116 -10.68 9.65 2.66
CA GLU A 116 -12.09 9.33 2.43
C GLU A 116 -12.26 7.86 1.99
N GLY A 117 -13.52 7.42 1.76
CA GLY A 117 -13.85 6.14 1.13
C GLY A 117 -14.29 5.04 2.10
N ASN A 118 -14.67 5.40 3.33
CA ASN A 118 -15.35 4.49 4.25
C ASN A 118 -16.86 4.70 4.20
N ILE A 119 -17.61 3.60 4.29
CA ILE A 119 -19.08 3.59 4.23
C ILE A 119 -19.64 2.66 5.30
N ILE A 120 -20.86 2.95 5.75
CA ILE A 120 -21.65 2.10 6.61
C ILE A 120 -22.85 1.60 5.80
N VAL A 121 -23.02 0.28 5.80
CA VAL A 121 -24.15 -0.40 5.13
C VAL A 121 -24.94 -1.16 6.18
N VAL A 122 -26.24 -1.11 6.11
CA VAL A 122 -27.16 -1.80 7.03
C VAL A 122 -28.28 -2.49 6.26
N ASN A 123 -28.91 -3.49 6.87
CA ASN A 123 -30.11 -4.12 6.33
C ASN A 123 -31.28 -3.13 6.28
N ASN A 124 -32.24 -3.39 5.40
CA ASN A 124 -33.39 -2.53 5.17
C ASN A 124 -34.35 -2.38 6.38
N ASP A 125 -34.23 -3.24 7.38
CA ASP A 125 -35.00 -3.17 8.63
C ASP A 125 -34.32 -2.23 9.67
N ILE A 126 -33.12 -1.73 9.40
CA ILE A 126 -32.41 -0.76 10.24
C ILE A 126 -32.70 0.64 9.72
N ASN A 127 -33.53 1.39 10.45
CA ASN A 127 -33.93 2.76 10.10
C ASN A 127 -33.21 3.81 10.94
N SER A 128 -32.62 3.38 12.06
CA SER A 128 -31.86 4.24 12.99
C SER A 128 -30.72 3.46 13.63
N VAL A 129 -29.75 4.17 14.22
CA VAL A 129 -28.65 3.54 14.94
C VAL A 129 -29.15 2.74 16.15
N GLN A 130 -30.27 3.16 16.76
CA GLN A 130 -30.89 2.46 17.90
C GLN A 130 -31.38 1.05 17.53
N ASP A 131 -31.72 0.82 16.26
CA ASP A 131 -32.16 -0.50 15.77
C ASP A 131 -31.03 -1.53 15.72
N LEU A 132 -29.77 -1.09 15.87
CA LEU A 132 -28.59 -1.95 15.98
C LEU A 132 -28.46 -2.59 17.37
N LYS A 133 -29.22 -2.13 18.37
CA LYS A 133 -29.12 -2.67 19.74
C LYS A 133 -29.42 -4.17 19.77
N GLY A 134 -28.47 -4.94 20.34
CA GLY A 134 -28.53 -6.40 20.43
C GLY A 134 -28.19 -7.12 19.12
N LYS A 135 -27.90 -6.42 18.03
CA LYS A 135 -27.57 -7.01 16.72
C LYS A 135 -26.06 -7.10 16.50
N SER A 136 -25.64 -7.96 15.56
CA SER A 136 -24.25 -8.08 15.13
C SER A 136 -23.93 -7.05 14.07
N PHE A 137 -22.80 -6.35 14.22
CA PHE A 137 -22.28 -5.36 13.29
C PHE A 137 -20.81 -5.63 12.96
N ALA A 138 -20.45 -5.72 11.68
CA ALA A 138 -19.11 -6.09 11.28
C ALA A 138 -18.19 -4.88 11.03
N ILE A 139 -16.94 -5.06 11.40
CA ILE A 139 -15.81 -4.15 11.11
C ILE A 139 -14.64 -4.96 10.57
N PRO A 140 -13.72 -4.37 9.79
CA PRO A 140 -12.59 -5.12 9.21
C PRO A 140 -11.48 -5.45 10.22
N HIS A 141 -11.37 -4.68 11.30
CA HIS A 141 -10.39 -4.89 12.37
C HIS A 141 -10.68 -3.98 13.57
N LYS A 142 -10.44 -4.47 14.79
CA LYS A 142 -10.67 -3.70 16.04
C LYS A 142 -9.86 -2.40 16.15
N GLN A 143 -8.72 -2.33 15.47
CA GLN A 143 -7.84 -1.17 15.44
C GLN A 143 -7.96 -0.38 14.13
N SER A 144 -9.09 -0.48 13.43
CA SER A 144 -9.31 0.22 12.17
C SER A 144 -10.00 1.57 12.35
N THR A 145 -9.84 2.45 11.36
CA THR A 145 -10.65 3.68 11.24
C THR A 145 -12.14 3.39 11.31
N GLN A 146 -12.59 2.29 10.68
CA GLN A 146 -13.98 1.87 10.68
C GLN A 146 -14.51 1.62 12.09
N LYS A 147 -13.68 1.02 12.97
CA LYS A 147 -14.05 0.83 14.38
C LYS A 147 -14.27 2.17 15.09
N ILE A 148 -13.36 3.11 14.88
CA ILE A 148 -13.47 4.46 15.48
C ILE A 148 -14.76 5.15 14.98
N LEU A 149 -15.07 5.06 13.68
CA LEU A 149 -16.29 5.64 13.11
C LEU A 149 -17.56 5.01 13.68
N VAL A 150 -17.56 3.69 13.88
CA VAL A 150 -18.70 2.98 14.50
C VAL A 150 -18.87 3.41 15.96
N ASP A 151 -17.81 3.54 16.72
CA ASP A 151 -17.88 4.01 18.12
C ASP A 151 -18.47 5.41 18.20
N LEU A 152 -18.00 6.33 17.38
CA LEU A 152 -18.53 7.69 17.32
C LEU A 152 -20.00 7.72 16.89
N MET A 153 -20.41 6.83 15.97
CA MET A 153 -21.82 6.70 15.56
C MET A 153 -22.69 6.21 16.73
N LEU A 154 -22.24 5.17 17.43
CA LEU A 154 -22.97 4.63 18.59
C LEU A 154 -23.07 5.67 19.72
N GLU A 155 -21.96 6.33 20.06
CA GLU A 155 -21.93 7.37 21.09
C GLU A 155 -22.91 8.51 20.80
N ARG A 156 -22.95 9.01 19.56
CA ARG A 156 -23.90 10.06 19.13
C ARG A 156 -25.36 9.63 19.23
N ALA A 157 -25.61 8.32 19.14
CA ALA A 157 -26.94 7.74 19.31
C ALA A 157 -27.26 7.36 20.77
N GLY A 158 -26.35 7.64 21.72
CA GLY A 158 -26.52 7.25 23.12
C GLY A 158 -26.34 5.75 23.37
N LEU A 159 -25.68 5.06 22.46
CA LEU A 159 -25.32 3.64 22.57
C LEU A 159 -23.82 3.48 22.84
N SER A 160 -23.43 2.27 23.20
CA SER A 160 -22.03 1.86 23.40
C SER A 160 -21.73 0.52 22.73
N GLU A 161 -20.47 0.11 22.69
CA GLU A 161 -20.08 -1.23 22.24
C GLU A 161 -20.77 -2.38 22.98
N LYS A 162 -21.26 -2.15 24.21
CA LYS A 162 -21.99 -3.15 25.00
C LYS A 162 -23.41 -3.38 24.48
N ASP A 163 -23.94 -2.42 23.71
CA ASP A 163 -25.28 -2.47 23.16
C ASP A 163 -25.34 -3.16 21.79
N VAL A 164 -24.18 -3.29 21.11
CA VAL A 164 -24.07 -3.86 19.75
C VAL A 164 -22.97 -4.92 19.73
N GLN A 165 -23.22 -6.07 19.13
CA GLN A 165 -22.24 -7.13 19.01
C GLN A 165 -21.26 -6.83 17.86
N ILE A 166 -20.12 -6.20 18.16
CA ILE A 166 -19.10 -5.91 17.15
C ILE A 166 -18.32 -7.18 16.81
N VAL A 167 -18.28 -7.53 15.52
CA VAL A 167 -17.57 -8.69 14.98
C VAL A 167 -16.51 -8.27 13.98
N GLU A 168 -15.35 -8.91 13.99
CA GLU A 168 -14.32 -8.72 12.97
C GLU A 168 -14.60 -9.64 11.79
N MET A 169 -14.54 -9.10 10.57
CA MET A 169 -14.79 -9.83 9.33
C MET A 169 -13.95 -9.24 8.19
N SER A 170 -13.45 -10.10 7.30
CA SER A 170 -12.75 -9.64 6.10
C SER A 170 -13.67 -8.83 5.19
N PRO A 171 -13.22 -7.69 4.61
CA PRO A 171 -14.04 -6.86 3.76
C PRO A 171 -14.83 -7.58 2.66
N PRO A 172 -14.22 -8.54 1.91
CA PRO A 172 -14.95 -9.27 0.86
C PRO A 172 -16.11 -10.15 1.36
N GLU A 173 -16.13 -10.52 2.65
CA GLU A 173 -17.14 -11.41 3.22
C GLU A 173 -18.39 -10.65 3.70
N MET A 174 -18.24 -9.34 4.02
CA MET A 174 -19.28 -8.52 4.65
C MET A 174 -20.57 -8.41 3.84
N PRO A 175 -20.54 -8.16 2.50
CA PRO A 175 -21.78 -8.07 1.71
C PRO A 175 -22.57 -9.38 1.74
N SER A 176 -21.91 -10.51 1.64
CA SER A 176 -22.56 -11.82 1.71
C SER A 176 -23.16 -12.10 3.10
N ALA A 177 -22.41 -11.78 4.18
CA ALA A 177 -22.89 -11.94 5.55
C ALA A 177 -24.11 -11.07 5.84
N LEU A 178 -24.17 -9.84 5.30
CA LEU A 178 -25.32 -8.96 5.40
C LEU A 178 -26.52 -9.56 4.65
N SER A 179 -26.33 -10.01 3.41
CA SER A 179 -27.42 -10.52 2.55
C SER A 179 -28.10 -11.77 3.11
N VAL A 180 -27.38 -12.61 3.87
CA VAL A 180 -27.93 -13.80 4.55
C VAL A 180 -28.40 -13.52 5.99
N GLY A 181 -28.34 -12.26 6.46
CA GLY A 181 -28.80 -11.86 7.80
C GLY A 181 -27.88 -12.29 8.94
N GLN A 182 -26.65 -12.69 8.67
CA GLN A 182 -25.66 -13.03 9.69
C GLN A 182 -25.23 -11.81 10.52
N ILE A 183 -25.22 -10.64 9.88
CA ILE A 183 -24.95 -9.32 10.48
C ILE A 183 -26.09 -8.35 10.09
N ALA A 184 -26.34 -7.35 10.93
CA ALA A 184 -27.32 -6.31 10.66
C ALA A 184 -26.73 -5.11 9.88
N GLY A 185 -25.40 -5.00 9.87
CA GLY A 185 -24.68 -3.96 9.16
C GLY A 185 -23.19 -4.14 9.26
N TYR A 186 -22.47 -3.32 8.53
CA TYR A 186 -20.99 -3.29 8.55
C TYR A 186 -20.47 -1.91 8.18
N SER A 187 -19.22 -1.65 8.59
CA SER A 187 -18.43 -0.50 8.14
C SER A 187 -17.22 -1.00 7.37
N VAL A 188 -17.04 -0.49 6.15
CA VAL A 188 -16.03 -0.99 5.22
C VAL A 188 -15.54 0.11 4.28
N ALA A 189 -14.39 -0.13 3.62
CA ALA A 189 -13.94 0.69 2.51
C ALA A 189 -14.59 0.21 1.19
N GLU A 190 -14.77 1.13 0.24
CA GLU A 190 -15.19 0.77 -1.11
C GLU A 190 -14.19 -0.22 -1.77
N PRO A 191 -14.63 -1.11 -2.69
CA PRO A 191 -15.97 -1.15 -3.33
C PRO A 191 -17.03 -1.94 -2.56
N PHE A 192 -16.72 -2.52 -1.41
CA PHE A 192 -17.62 -3.42 -0.68
C PHE A 192 -18.81 -2.71 -0.02
N GLY A 193 -18.85 -1.37 -0.04
CA GLY A 193 -20.01 -0.60 0.37
C GLY A 193 -21.07 -0.45 -0.72
N SER A 194 -20.67 -0.60 -2.00
CA SER A 194 -21.54 -0.44 -3.17
C SER A 194 -22.00 -1.76 -3.80
N LEU A 195 -21.60 -2.90 -3.22
CA LEU A 195 -22.01 -4.24 -3.62
C LEU A 195 -23.27 -4.64 -2.84
#